data_b7e33d8294d5d682df7e83db9fea9eea
#
_entry.id   b7e33d8294d5d682df7e83db9fea9eea
#
_cell.length_a   1.000
_cell.length_b   1.000
_cell.length_c   1.000
_cell.angle_alpha   90.00
_cell.angle_beta   90.00
_cell.angle_gamma   90.00
#
_symmetry.space_group_name_H-M   'P 1'
#
loop_
_entity.id
_entity.type
_entity.pdbx_description
1 polymer ?
#
loop_
_entity_poly.entity_id
_entity_poly.type
_entity_poly.pdbx_seq_one_letter_code
_entity_poly.pdbx_strand_id
1 'polypeptide(L)'
;MPQIPIDGRVLQPPREPRSVDVAPPRVWDERLAAVLPASSRLLSLYDDATWAEGPAWWPAENALVFSDVIGRRTLARFEDGRIVTVRDRSDFANGNAFDAHGRLVQAEHGRRGVSRTDADGTRLLVDAYEGAPLNSPNDLVVASDGAIWFTDPTYGISDPREGYPAEPALSHQSVYRWHDETGLERMIDLDQPNGLAFSRDERTLYVAESDATALPRVVACAWDGETLGPPRTFATVDAGIPDGFVVDSRDWLWISSEAGVVIVDEEGRRLGMIPTPHVVSNCTFDADEKRLFITGDSDLWLVELA
;
A
#
# COMPACT_ATOMS: atom_id res chain seq x y z
N MET A 1 20.77 6.33 -11.98
CA MET A 1 19.71 5.39 -11.55
C MET A 1 18.91 5.00 -12.79
N PRO A 2 18.40 3.76 -12.93
CA PRO A 2 17.56 3.42 -14.06
C PRO A 2 16.31 4.30 -14.02
N GLN A 3 16.07 5.01 -15.12
CA GLN A 3 14.84 5.79 -15.25
C GLN A 3 13.69 4.83 -15.59
N ILE A 4 12.63 4.84 -14.79
CA ILE A 4 11.41 4.14 -15.15
C ILE A 4 10.79 4.83 -16.36
N PRO A 5 10.41 4.11 -17.40
CA PRO A 5 9.73 4.72 -18.54
C PRO A 5 8.42 5.38 -18.07
N ILE A 6 8.24 6.64 -18.39
CA ILE A 6 6.99 7.36 -18.16
C ILE A 6 6.30 7.42 -19.51
N ASP A 7 5.09 6.88 -19.62
CA ASP A 7 4.27 6.94 -20.85
C ASP A 7 3.90 8.39 -21.23
N GLY A 8 4.02 9.30 -20.29
CA GLY A 8 4.09 10.74 -20.49
C GLY A 8 2.76 11.43 -20.76
N ARG A 9 1.63 10.72 -20.73
CA ARG A 9 0.32 11.36 -20.83
C ARG A 9 0.02 12.14 -19.55
N VAL A 10 -0.07 13.46 -19.66
CA VAL A 10 -0.49 14.31 -18.55
C VAL A 10 -2.02 14.21 -18.41
N LEU A 11 -2.46 13.72 -17.25
CA LEU A 11 -3.88 13.62 -16.89
C LEU A 11 -4.35 14.89 -16.15
N GLN A 12 -3.49 15.42 -15.29
CA GLN A 12 -3.72 16.67 -14.59
C GLN A 12 -2.53 17.62 -14.83
N PRO A 13 -2.77 18.84 -15.32
CA PRO A 13 -1.73 19.87 -15.40
C PRO A 13 -1.31 20.31 -13.98
N PRO A 14 -0.20 21.05 -13.83
CA PRO A 14 0.20 21.62 -12.54
C PRO A 14 -0.98 22.29 -11.82
N ARG A 15 -1.20 21.89 -10.56
CA ARG A 15 -2.33 22.37 -9.75
C ARG A 15 -1.96 22.36 -8.27
N GLU A 16 -2.34 23.44 -7.58
CA GLU A 16 -2.22 23.54 -6.12
C GLU A 16 -3.20 22.59 -5.40
N PRO A 17 -2.81 22.02 -4.25
CA PRO A 17 -3.70 21.25 -3.41
C PRO A 17 -4.93 22.05 -2.97
N ARG A 18 -6.08 21.37 -2.85
CA ARG A 18 -7.35 21.99 -2.41
C ARG A 18 -7.75 21.46 -1.05
N SER A 19 -8.14 22.35 -0.13
CA SER A 19 -8.68 21.93 1.17
C SER A 19 -9.96 21.10 0.99
N VAL A 20 -10.05 20.01 1.74
CA VAL A 20 -11.23 19.15 1.80
C VAL A 20 -12.06 19.56 3.04
N ASP A 21 -13.37 19.68 2.87
CA ASP A 21 -14.28 19.97 3.99
C ASP A 21 -14.59 18.69 4.77
N VAL A 22 -13.78 18.42 5.75
CA VAL A 22 -13.89 17.26 6.64
C VAL A 22 -13.51 17.67 8.07
N ALA A 23 -13.96 16.92 9.06
CA ALA A 23 -13.60 17.17 10.45
C ALA A 23 -12.07 17.17 10.64
N PRO A 24 -11.52 18.01 11.54
CA PRO A 24 -10.09 18.02 11.80
C PRO A 24 -9.62 16.67 12.40
N PRO A 25 -8.30 16.38 12.34
CA PRO A 25 -7.73 15.22 13.00
C PRO A 25 -8.14 15.12 14.47
N ARG A 26 -8.41 13.90 14.91
CA ARG A 26 -8.71 13.59 16.31
C ARG A 26 -7.43 13.08 16.98
N VAL A 27 -6.94 13.81 17.94
CA VAL A 27 -5.74 13.46 18.72
C VAL A 27 -6.19 13.01 20.11
N TRP A 28 -5.90 11.76 20.46
CA TRP A 28 -6.25 11.17 21.76
C TRP A 28 -5.05 11.09 22.69
N ASP A 29 -3.83 11.07 22.15
CA ASP A 29 -2.59 11.03 22.88
C ASP A 29 -1.72 12.24 22.50
N GLU A 30 -1.14 12.92 23.50
CA GLU A 30 -0.34 14.13 23.29
C GLU A 30 0.93 13.89 22.46
N ARG A 31 1.45 12.67 22.39
CA ARG A 31 2.58 12.31 21.54
C ARG A 31 2.25 12.54 20.06
N LEU A 32 1.01 12.24 19.66
CA LEU A 32 0.58 12.47 18.28
C LEU A 32 0.44 13.97 17.96
N ALA A 33 0.10 14.81 18.94
CA ALA A 33 -0.02 16.26 18.72
C ALA A 33 1.28 16.90 18.23
N ALA A 34 2.43 16.33 18.57
CA ALA A 34 3.73 16.80 18.11
C ALA A 34 4.01 16.46 16.64
N VAL A 35 3.31 15.48 16.07
CA VAL A 35 3.48 15.01 14.70
C VAL A 35 2.33 15.48 13.81
N LEU A 36 1.11 15.43 14.34
CA LEU A 36 -0.13 15.79 13.66
C LEU A 36 -0.81 16.95 14.41
N PRO A 37 -0.43 18.22 14.10
CA PRO A 37 -1.04 19.37 14.72
C PRO A 37 -2.56 19.44 14.46
N ALA A 38 -3.31 19.96 15.42
CA ALA A 38 -4.77 20.16 15.26
C ALA A 38 -5.13 21.13 14.12
N SER A 39 -4.17 21.91 13.64
CA SER A 39 -4.31 22.79 12.47
C SER A 39 -4.12 22.07 11.14
N SER A 40 -3.62 20.83 11.13
CA SER A 40 -3.46 20.04 9.90
C SER A 40 -4.78 19.90 9.17
N ARG A 41 -4.71 19.91 7.85
CA ARG A 41 -5.88 19.82 6.98
C ARG A 41 -5.68 18.68 5.99
N LEU A 42 -6.77 18.04 5.63
CA LEU A 42 -6.80 17.13 4.50
C LEU A 42 -6.86 17.95 3.21
N LEU A 43 -5.93 17.69 2.31
CA LEU A 43 -5.82 18.38 1.02
C LEU A 43 -6.07 17.36 -0.10
N SER A 44 -6.93 17.70 -1.07
CA SER A 44 -7.12 16.92 -2.29
C SER A 44 -6.02 17.26 -3.29
N LEU A 45 -5.34 16.25 -3.77
CA LEU A 45 -4.31 16.32 -4.79
C LEU A 45 -4.82 15.86 -6.16
N TYR A 46 -5.70 14.85 -6.17
CA TYR A 46 -6.32 14.26 -7.35
C TYR A 46 -7.67 13.64 -6.97
N ASP A 47 -8.63 13.67 -7.88
CA ASP A 47 -10.03 13.28 -7.64
C ASP A 47 -10.68 12.63 -8.89
N ASP A 48 -9.87 12.00 -9.76
CA ASP A 48 -10.31 11.40 -11.03
C ASP A 48 -9.72 10.00 -11.25
N ALA A 49 -9.39 9.29 -10.16
CA ALA A 49 -9.16 7.85 -10.20
C ALA A 49 -10.49 7.11 -10.24
N THR A 50 -10.44 5.82 -10.53
CA THR A 50 -11.61 4.94 -10.39
C THR A 50 -11.54 4.15 -9.09
N TRP A 51 -10.33 3.77 -8.69
CA TRP A 51 -10.00 3.19 -7.39
C TRP A 51 -8.51 3.42 -7.12
N ALA A 52 -8.21 4.40 -6.28
CA ALA A 52 -6.84 4.80 -5.94
C ALA A 52 -6.25 3.88 -4.88
N GLU A 53 -5.03 3.36 -5.13
CA GLU A 53 -4.36 2.35 -4.32
C GLU A 53 -2.83 2.46 -4.34
N GLY A 54 -2.19 1.72 -3.44
CA GLY A 54 -0.77 1.41 -3.43
C GLY A 54 0.15 2.61 -3.59
N PRO A 55 0.02 3.68 -2.77
CA PRO A 55 0.87 4.84 -2.90
C PRO A 55 2.31 4.50 -2.47
N ALA A 56 3.29 4.88 -3.29
CA ALA A 56 4.71 4.66 -3.02
C ALA A 56 5.53 5.91 -3.34
N TRP A 57 6.37 6.34 -2.40
CA TRP A 57 7.26 7.46 -2.63
C TRP A 57 8.36 7.08 -3.62
N TRP A 58 8.56 7.90 -4.64
CA TRP A 58 9.61 7.76 -5.66
C TRP A 58 10.77 8.71 -5.38
N PRO A 59 11.82 8.28 -4.64
CA PRO A 59 12.86 9.18 -4.19
C PRO A 59 13.64 9.86 -5.32
N ALA A 60 13.88 9.14 -6.43
CA ALA A 60 14.67 9.63 -7.54
C ALA A 60 14.03 10.85 -8.26
N GLU A 61 12.70 10.94 -8.25
CA GLU A 61 11.94 11.98 -8.94
C GLU A 61 11.26 12.95 -7.95
N ASN A 62 11.45 12.74 -6.65
CA ASN A 62 10.71 13.47 -5.60
C ASN A 62 9.20 13.50 -5.90
N ALA A 63 8.64 12.34 -6.20
CA ALA A 63 7.28 12.15 -6.67
C ALA A 63 6.57 11.02 -5.92
N LEU A 64 5.25 10.97 -6.01
CA LEU A 64 4.45 9.86 -5.53
C LEU A 64 3.96 9.03 -6.72
N VAL A 65 4.17 7.72 -6.68
CA VAL A 65 3.51 6.77 -7.57
C VAL A 65 2.30 6.17 -6.85
N PHE A 66 1.20 5.93 -7.57
CA PHE A 66 0.03 5.24 -7.06
C PHE A 66 -0.72 4.52 -8.19
N SER A 67 -1.52 3.55 -7.84
CA SER A 67 -2.34 2.78 -8.77
C SER A 67 -3.75 3.36 -8.86
N ASP A 68 -4.31 3.41 -10.06
CA ASP A 68 -5.75 3.43 -10.31
C ASP A 68 -6.13 2.03 -10.81
N VAL A 69 -6.47 1.15 -9.85
CA VAL A 69 -6.63 -0.30 -10.09
C VAL A 69 -7.71 -0.55 -11.15
N ILE A 70 -8.92 -0.06 -10.91
CA ILE A 70 -10.07 -0.21 -11.82
C ILE A 70 -9.83 0.54 -13.13
N GLY A 71 -9.19 1.71 -13.07
CA GLY A 71 -8.75 2.48 -14.24
C GLY A 71 -7.59 1.82 -15.00
N ARG A 72 -6.98 0.78 -14.45
CA ARG A 72 -5.88 -0.02 -15.04
C ARG A 72 -4.68 0.84 -15.40
N ARG A 73 -4.34 1.79 -14.53
CA ARG A 73 -3.23 2.75 -14.73
C ARG A 73 -2.35 2.80 -13.50
N THR A 74 -1.05 2.98 -13.72
CA THR A 74 -0.14 3.46 -12.68
C THR A 74 0.15 4.93 -12.95
N LEU A 75 -0.02 5.76 -11.95
CA LEU A 75 0.06 7.21 -12.03
C LEU A 75 1.22 7.73 -11.19
N ALA A 76 1.78 8.88 -11.57
CA ALA A 76 2.73 9.60 -10.72
C ALA A 76 2.30 11.05 -10.54
N ARG A 77 2.33 11.52 -9.29
CA ARG A 77 2.17 12.93 -8.94
C ARG A 77 3.52 13.56 -8.65
N PHE A 78 3.85 14.62 -9.37
CA PHE A 78 5.06 15.41 -9.19
C PHE A 78 4.85 16.60 -8.25
N GLU A 79 5.95 17.20 -7.80
CA GLU A 79 5.95 18.35 -6.88
C GLU A 79 5.12 19.56 -7.41
N ASP A 80 5.12 19.79 -8.71
CA ASP A 80 4.33 20.85 -9.35
C ASP A 80 2.82 20.56 -9.42
N GLY A 81 2.39 19.41 -8.86
CA GLY A 81 0.99 18.99 -8.83
C GLY A 81 0.49 18.32 -10.10
N ARG A 82 1.32 18.19 -11.13
CA ARG A 82 0.91 17.44 -12.33
C ARG A 82 0.81 15.96 -12.02
N ILE A 83 -0.19 15.31 -12.66
CA ILE A 83 -0.37 13.85 -12.64
C ILE A 83 -0.09 13.32 -14.04
N VAL A 84 0.76 12.32 -14.13
CA VAL A 84 1.09 11.66 -15.39
C VAL A 84 0.88 10.15 -15.31
N THR A 85 0.62 9.53 -16.45
CA THR A 85 0.59 8.06 -16.56
C THR A 85 2.03 7.53 -16.63
N VAL A 86 2.38 6.66 -15.67
CA VAL A 86 3.62 5.88 -15.66
C VAL A 86 3.45 4.63 -16.49
N ARG A 87 2.37 3.88 -16.24
CA ARG A 87 1.98 2.70 -17.04
C ARG A 87 0.51 2.83 -17.45
N ASP A 88 0.25 2.80 -18.72
CA ASP A 88 -1.08 2.54 -19.27
C ASP A 88 -1.27 1.02 -19.39
N ARG A 89 -2.47 0.52 -19.07
CA ARG A 89 -2.75 -0.93 -18.97
C ARG A 89 -1.84 -1.64 -17.96
N SER A 90 -1.90 -1.21 -16.72
CA SER A 90 -1.09 -1.75 -15.61
C SER A 90 -1.47 -3.18 -15.18
N ASP A 91 -2.39 -3.85 -15.88
CA ASP A 91 -2.90 -5.18 -15.54
C ASP A 91 -3.49 -5.24 -14.12
N PHE A 92 -4.25 -4.20 -13.74
CA PHE A 92 -4.81 -4.03 -12.41
C PHE A 92 -3.72 -4.05 -11.32
N ALA A 93 -2.60 -3.35 -11.56
CA ALA A 93 -1.62 -3.15 -10.52
C ALA A 93 -2.26 -2.47 -9.32
N ASN A 94 -1.94 -2.97 -8.12
CA ASN A 94 -2.46 -2.49 -6.84
C ASN A 94 -1.31 -1.93 -6.00
N GLY A 95 -0.65 -2.72 -5.17
CA GLY A 95 0.48 -2.30 -4.36
C GLY A 95 1.71 -1.94 -5.19
N ASN A 96 2.45 -0.94 -4.75
CA ASN A 96 3.68 -0.47 -5.37
C ASN A 96 4.78 -0.29 -4.32
N ALA A 97 6.02 -0.56 -4.69
CA ALA A 97 7.20 -0.19 -3.92
C ALA A 97 8.39 0.09 -4.84
N PHE A 98 9.40 0.76 -4.32
CA PHE A 98 10.68 0.91 -5.01
C PHE A 98 11.73 0.06 -4.32
N ASP A 99 12.51 -0.70 -5.11
CA ASP A 99 13.65 -1.42 -4.57
C ASP A 99 14.89 -0.51 -4.39
N ALA A 100 15.94 -1.04 -3.77
CA ALA A 100 17.17 -0.29 -3.50
C ALA A 100 17.88 0.23 -4.76
N HIS A 101 17.52 -0.28 -5.95
CA HIS A 101 18.01 0.18 -7.24
C HIS A 101 17.10 1.23 -7.90
N GLY A 102 16.00 1.63 -7.25
CA GLY A 102 15.03 2.58 -7.77
C GLY A 102 14.12 1.98 -8.86
N ARG A 103 13.99 0.66 -8.92
CA ARG A 103 13.08 -0.03 -9.83
C ARG A 103 11.69 -0.13 -9.17
N LEU A 104 10.64 0.11 -9.95
CA LEU A 104 9.28 -0.02 -9.48
C LEU A 104 8.87 -1.50 -9.42
N VAL A 105 8.45 -1.95 -8.26
CA VAL A 105 7.88 -3.29 -8.02
C VAL A 105 6.39 -3.15 -7.80
N GLN A 106 5.59 -4.00 -8.46
CA GLN A 106 4.13 -3.91 -8.41
C GLN A 106 3.50 -5.29 -8.20
N ALA A 107 2.50 -5.35 -7.32
CA ALA A 107 1.56 -6.47 -7.25
C ALA A 107 0.45 -6.25 -8.28
N GLU A 108 0.19 -7.24 -9.12
CA GLU A 108 -0.73 -7.13 -10.26
C GLU A 108 -1.83 -8.19 -10.18
N HIS A 109 -3.07 -7.76 -9.93
CA HIS A 109 -4.22 -8.66 -9.89
C HIS A 109 -4.43 -9.37 -11.22
N GLY A 110 -4.35 -8.64 -12.33
CA GLY A 110 -4.66 -9.17 -13.66
C GLY A 110 -3.63 -10.17 -14.19
N ARG A 111 -2.36 -10.01 -13.83
CA ARG A 111 -1.31 -11.01 -14.13
C ARG A 111 -1.21 -12.09 -13.08
N ARG A 112 -1.90 -11.95 -11.96
CA ARG A 112 -1.80 -12.84 -10.82
C ARG A 112 -0.35 -13.01 -10.38
N GLY A 113 0.37 -11.89 -10.25
CA GLY A 113 1.80 -11.95 -10.01
C GLY A 113 2.42 -10.64 -9.57
N VAL A 114 3.72 -10.68 -9.34
CA VAL A 114 4.55 -9.53 -9.01
C VAL A 114 5.46 -9.20 -10.17
N SER A 115 5.50 -7.93 -10.56
CA SER A 115 6.35 -7.44 -11.65
C SER A 115 7.37 -6.41 -11.17
N ARG A 116 8.41 -6.21 -11.98
CA ARG A 116 9.44 -5.18 -11.75
C ARG A 116 9.68 -4.40 -13.02
N THR A 117 9.65 -3.07 -12.92
CA THR A 117 9.85 -2.12 -14.03
C THR A 117 11.15 -1.36 -13.84
N ASP A 118 11.97 -1.32 -14.88
CA ASP A 118 13.19 -0.53 -14.99
C ASP A 118 13.28 0.14 -16.39
N ALA A 119 14.45 0.67 -16.76
CA ALA A 119 14.65 1.33 -18.05
C ALA A 119 14.39 0.42 -19.28
N ASP A 120 14.53 -0.89 -19.11
CA ASP A 120 14.32 -1.87 -20.19
C ASP A 120 12.85 -2.31 -20.31
N GLY A 121 11.99 -1.87 -19.37
CA GLY A 121 10.56 -2.17 -19.36
C GLY A 121 10.11 -2.99 -18.16
N THR A 122 8.89 -3.54 -18.25
CA THR A 122 8.26 -4.32 -17.16
C THR A 122 8.42 -5.81 -17.41
N ARG A 123 8.93 -6.53 -16.42
CA ARG A 123 9.04 -8.00 -16.41
C ARG A 123 8.28 -8.59 -15.23
N LEU A 124 7.60 -9.70 -15.47
CA LEU A 124 7.01 -10.52 -14.42
C LEU A 124 8.13 -11.26 -13.66
N LEU A 125 8.09 -11.22 -12.34
CA LEU A 125 9.06 -11.91 -11.46
C LEU A 125 8.52 -13.28 -11.04
N VAL A 126 7.25 -13.31 -10.64
CA VAL A 126 6.57 -14.51 -10.13
C VAL A 126 5.07 -14.40 -10.37
N ASP A 127 4.44 -15.53 -10.73
CA ASP A 127 3.00 -15.67 -10.97
C ASP A 127 2.42 -17.03 -10.52
N ALA A 128 3.28 -17.89 -9.95
CA ALA A 128 2.88 -19.24 -9.55
C ALA A 128 3.63 -19.70 -8.30
N TYR A 129 2.96 -20.48 -7.48
CA TYR A 129 3.50 -21.22 -6.36
C TYR A 129 3.26 -22.73 -6.55
N GLU A 130 4.32 -23.57 -6.48
CA GLU A 130 4.27 -25.03 -6.69
C GLU A 130 3.58 -25.43 -8.01
N GLY A 131 3.70 -24.60 -9.04
CA GLY A 131 3.12 -24.85 -10.37
C GLY A 131 1.64 -24.45 -10.52
N ALA A 132 0.99 -23.94 -9.47
CA ALA A 132 -0.36 -23.38 -9.53
C ALA A 132 -0.29 -21.84 -9.59
N PRO A 133 -1.15 -21.19 -10.39
CA PRO A 133 -1.21 -19.73 -10.42
C PRO A 133 -1.48 -19.14 -9.03
N LEU A 134 -0.84 -18.04 -8.67
CA LEU A 134 -1.18 -17.23 -7.49
C LEU A 134 -2.64 -16.77 -7.56
N ASN A 135 -3.22 -16.33 -6.45
CA ASN A 135 -4.59 -15.80 -6.46
C ASN A 135 -4.67 -14.44 -7.14
N SER A 136 -4.32 -13.38 -6.45
CA SER A 136 -4.23 -12.01 -6.98
C SER A 136 -3.35 -11.16 -6.07
N PRO A 137 -2.01 -11.18 -6.25
CA PRO A 137 -1.10 -10.38 -5.43
C PRO A 137 -1.59 -8.94 -5.28
N ASN A 138 -1.71 -8.47 -4.02
CA ASN A 138 -2.41 -7.25 -3.69
C ASN A 138 -1.46 -6.14 -3.22
N ASP A 139 -0.80 -6.28 -2.08
CA ASP A 139 0.15 -5.28 -1.58
C ASP A 139 1.54 -5.89 -1.37
N LEU A 140 2.57 -5.05 -1.29
CA LEU A 140 3.95 -5.53 -1.19
C LEU A 140 4.89 -4.53 -0.48
N VAL A 141 5.94 -5.08 0.10
CA VAL A 141 7.06 -4.33 0.65
C VAL A 141 8.38 -4.96 0.21
N VAL A 142 9.39 -4.13 -0.03
CA VAL A 142 10.76 -4.58 -0.31
C VAL A 142 11.58 -4.46 0.97
N ALA A 143 12.07 -5.60 1.49
CA ALA A 143 12.89 -5.66 2.67
C ALA A 143 14.34 -5.22 2.39
N SER A 144 15.11 -4.92 3.44
CA SER A 144 16.49 -4.43 3.33
C SER A 144 17.46 -5.43 2.68
N ASP A 145 17.15 -6.73 2.75
CA ASP A 145 17.88 -7.79 2.06
C ASP A 145 17.56 -7.89 0.55
N GLY A 146 16.60 -7.10 0.05
CA GLY A 146 16.11 -7.08 -1.32
C GLY A 146 14.98 -8.06 -1.60
N ALA A 147 14.54 -8.84 -0.61
CA ALA A 147 13.37 -9.70 -0.76
C ALA A 147 12.09 -8.88 -0.90
N ILE A 148 11.20 -9.35 -1.76
CA ILE A 148 9.87 -8.78 -1.96
C ILE A 148 8.90 -9.64 -1.18
N TRP A 149 8.23 -9.04 -0.19
CA TRP A 149 7.15 -9.66 0.55
C TRP A 149 5.84 -9.15 0.01
N PHE A 150 4.89 -10.03 -0.26
CA PHE A 150 3.60 -9.64 -0.81
C PHE A 150 2.46 -10.51 -0.30
N THR A 151 1.27 -9.96 -0.33
CA THR A 151 0.02 -10.64 0.02
C THR A 151 -0.68 -11.17 -1.22
N ASP A 152 -1.35 -12.33 -1.09
CA ASP A 152 -2.03 -13.00 -2.21
C ASP A 152 -3.49 -13.38 -1.85
N PRO A 153 -4.37 -12.39 -1.64
CA PRO A 153 -5.80 -12.60 -1.43
C PRO A 153 -6.52 -12.91 -2.74
N THR A 154 -7.84 -13.05 -2.69
CA THR A 154 -8.65 -13.41 -3.86
C THR A 154 -9.37 -12.24 -4.52
N TYR A 155 -9.14 -10.99 -4.13
CA TYR A 155 -9.89 -9.83 -4.64
C TYR A 155 -9.90 -9.75 -6.16
N GLY A 156 -8.73 -9.77 -6.81
CA GLY A 156 -8.60 -9.62 -8.26
C GLY A 156 -9.13 -10.81 -9.08
N ILE A 157 -9.40 -11.97 -8.46
CA ILE A 157 -10.07 -13.10 -9.13
C ILE A 157 -11.55 -13.21 -8.77
N SER A 158 -12.02 -12.45 -7.77
CA SER A 158 -13.41 -12.45 -7.30
C SER A 158 -14.21 -11.27 -7.85
N ASP A 159 -13.61 -10.07 -7.97
CA ASP A 159 -14.26 -8.88 -8.48
C ASP A 159 -13.80 -8.56 -9.93
N PRO A 160 -14.71 -8.61 -10.92
CA PRO A 160 -14.35 -8.32 -12.33
C PRO A 160 -13.95 -6.86 -12.59
N ARG A 161 -14.16 -5.95 -11.64
CA ARG A 161 -13.70 -4.56 -11.74
C ARG A 161 -12.22 -4.43 -11.41
N GLU A 162 -11.70 -5.32 -10.54
CA GLU A 162 -10.34 -5.27 -9.99
C GLU A 162 -9.39 -6.28 -10.64
N GLY A 163 -9.90 -7.18 -11.49
CA GLY A 163 -9.07 -8.17 -12.15
C GLY A 163 -9.84 -9.04 -13.13
N TYR A 164 -9.35 -10.26 -13.34
CA TYR A 164 -9.99 -11.23 -14.21
C TYR A 164 -10.56 -12.38 -13.39
N PRO A 165 -11.90 -12.56 -13.33
CA PRO A 165 -12.55 -13.61 -12.57
C PRO A 165 -12.00 -15.00 -12.89
N ALA A 166 -11.63 -15.72 -11.83
CA ALA A 166 -11.13 -17.10 -11.94
C ALA A 166 -11.41 -17.85 -10.63
N GLU A 167 -11.46 -19.18 -10.71
CA GLU A 167 -11.44 -20.01 -9.51
C GLU A 167 -10.04 -19.98 -8.87
N PRO A 168 -9.94 -19.95 -7.52
CA PRO A 168 -8.68 -20.10 -6.83
C PRO A 168 -8.01 -21.43 -7.20
N ALA A 169 -6.77 -21.38 -7.65
CA ALA A 169 -5.98 -22.59 -7.93
C ALA A 169 -5.24 -23.09 -6.69
N LEU A 170 -5.00 -22.20 -5.73
CA LEU A 170 -4.43 -22.48 -4.42
C LEU A 170 -5.55 -22.66 -3.40
N SER A 171 -5.38 -23.59 -2.45
CA SER A 171 -6.33 -23.82 -1.36
C SER A 171 -6.15 -22.89 -0.17
N HIS A 172 -5.31 -21.88 -0.29
CA HIS A 172 -4.92 -20.93 0.75
C HIS A 172 -4.74 -19.55 0.15
N GLN A 173 -4.76 -18.56 1.03
CA GLN A 173 -4.33 -17.19 0.79
C GLN A 173 -3.18 -16.94 1.74
N SER A 174 -2.11 -16.32 1.25
CA SER A 174 -0.87 -16.29 2.03
C SER A 174 -0.12 -14.97 1.86
N VAL A 175 0.78 -14.73 2.80
CA VAL A 175 1.93 -13.86 2.58
C VAL A 175 3.05 -14.69 2.00
N TYR A 176 3.68 -14.18 0.96
CA TYR A 176 4.83 -14.78 0.31
C TYR A 176 6.06 -13.88 0.43
N ARG A 177 7.23 -14.51 0.38
CA ARG A 177 8.54 -13.87 0.24
C ARG A 177 9.18 -14.35 -1.06
N TRP A 178 9.54 -13.42 -1.93
CA TRP A 178 10.25 -13.72 -3.16
C TRP A 178 11.63 -13.05 -3.15
N HIS A 179 12.67 -13.77 -3.57
CA HIS A 179 14.00 -13.23 -3.72
C HIS A 179 14.66 -13.76 -5.00
N ASP A 180 15.47 -12.93 -5.68
CA ASP A 180 16.14 -13.29 -6.95
C ASP A 180 16.96 -14.59 -6.83
N GLU A 181 17.52 -14.90 -5.66
CA GLU A 181 18.40 -16.06 -5.44
C GLU A 181 17.68 -17.31 -4.91
N THR A 182 16.70 -17.13 -4.02
CA THR A 182 16.02 -18.24 -3.33
C THR A 182 14.67 -18.62 -3.93
N GLY A 183 14.11 -17.74 -4.80
CA GLY A 183 12.80 -17.95 -5.39
C GLY A 183 11.66 -17.57 -4.45
N LEU A 184 10.50 -18.22 -4.61
CA LEU A 184 9.26 -17.95 -3.89
C LEU A 184 9.10 -18.88 -2.69
N GLU A 185 8.84 -18.31 -1.53
CA GLU A 185 8.57 -19.00 -0.26
C GLU A 185 7.20 -18.57 0.27
N ARG A 186 6.39 -19.54 0.74
CA ARG A 186 5.14 -19.27 1.44
C ARG A 186 5.43 -19.09 2.92
N MET A 187 5.07 -17.93 3.49
CA MET A 187 5.44 -17.55 4.84
C MET A 187 4.35 -17.82 5.87
N ILE A 188 3.11 -17.42 5.58
CA ILE A 188 1.98 -17.59 6.51
C ILE A 188 0.66 -17.51 5.75
N ASP A 189 -0.32 -18.32 6.19
CA ASP A 189 -1.70 -18.29 5.69
C ASP A 189 -2.53 -17.34 6.58
N LEU A 190 -3.28 -16.45 5.93
CA LEU A 190 -4.19 -15.48 6.55
C LEU A 190 -5.46 -15.36 5.71
N ASP A 191 -6.56 -14.95 6.33
CA ASP A 191 -7.82 -14.74 5.64
C ASP A 191 -7.86 -13.35 4.98
N GLN A 192 -7.86 -13.31 3.64
CA GLN A 192 -7.80 -12.09 2.83
C GLN A 192 -6.66 -11.15 3.29
N PRO A 193 -5.38 -11.62 3.26
CA PRO A 193 -4.26 -10.75 3.60
C PRO A 193 -4.18 -9.57 2.62
N ASN A 194 -4.05 -8.35 3.16
CA ASN A 194 -4.10 -7.12 2.41
C ASN A 194 -2.80 -6.33 2.60
N GLY A 195 -2.82 -5.11 3.12
CA GLY A 195 -1.62 -4.32 3.36
C GLY A 195 -0.61 -5.01 4.27
N LEU A 196 0.68 -4.77 4.03
CA LEU A 196 1.75 -5.28 4.88
C LEU A 196 2.90 -4.28 5.00
N ALA A 197 3.55 -4.29 6.16
CA ALA A 197 4.76 -3.49 6.40
C ALA A 197 5.60 -4.12 7.51
N PHE A 198 6.91 -3.86 7.48
CA PHE A 198 7.81 -4.21 8.57
C PHE A 198 7.91 -3.10 9.62
N SER A 199 8.23 -3.48 10.86
CA SER A 199 8.82 -2.57 11.84
C SER A 199 10.16 -2.03 11.31
N ARG A 200 10.64 -0.91 11.87
CA ARG A 200 11.88 -0.26 11.41
C ARG A 200 13.12 -1.15 11.51
N ASP A 201 13.15 -2.06 12.47
CA ASP A 201 14.23 -3.04 12.64
C ASP A 201 14.02 -4.34 11.84
N GLU A 202 12.94 -4.40 11.07
CA GLU A 202 12.50 -5.57 10.27
C GLU A 202 12.32 -6.86 11.09
N ARG A 203 12.09 -6.75 12.41
CA ARG A 203 11.86 -7.92 13.27
C ARG A 203 10.39 -8.25 13.48
N THR A 204 9.49 -7.40 13.04
CA THR A 204 8.05 -7.64 13.07
C THR A 204 7.46 -7.36 11.71
N LEU A 205 6.77 -8.33 11.14
CA LEU A 205 5.91 -8.13 9.98
C LEU A 205 4.49 -7.87 10.46
N TYR A 206 3.93 -6.74 10.08
CA TYR A 206 2.51 -6.44 10.24
C TYR A 206 1.76 -6.77 8.95
N VAL A 207 0.57 -7.37 9.08
CA VAL A 207 -0.30 -7.69 7.94
C VAL A 207 -1.75 -7.36 8.29
N ALA A 208 -2.46 -6.68 7.40
CA ALA A 208 -3.90 -6.53 7.49
C ALA A 208 -4.57 -7.84 7.07
N GLU A 209 -5.41 -8.38 7.95
CA GLU A 209 -6.30 -9.52 7.70
C GLU A 209 -7.70 -8.95 7.54
N SER A 210 -8.18 -8.90 6.28
CA SER A 210 -9.29 -8.05 5.86
C SER A 210 -10.55 -8.84 5.51
N ASP A 211 -10.70 -10.07 6.03
CA ASP A 211 -11.96 -10.81 5.86
C ASP A 211 -13.08 -10.16 6.67
N ALA A 212 -14.01 -9.52 5.95
CA ALA A 212 -15.18 -8.86 6.57
C ALA A 212 -16.16 -9.84 7.23
N THR A 213 -16.05 -11.15 6.98
CA THR A 213 -16.89 -12.19 7.61
C THR A 213 -16.32 -12.68 8.95
N ALA A 214 -15.07 -12.33 9.25
CA ALA A 214 -14.39 -12.62 10.51
C ALA A 214 -14.23 -11.34 11.34
N LEU A 215 -13.20 -11.26 12.18
CA LEU A 215 -12.78 -10.03 12.87
C LEU A 215 -11.64 -9.39 12.08
N PRO A 216 -11.89 -8.37 11.25
CA PRO A 216 -10.84 -7.66 10.53
C PRO A 216 -9.84 -7.03 11.50
N ARG A 217 -8.55 -7.21 11.24
CA ARG A 217 -7.49 -6.78 12.18
C ARG A 217 -6.16 -6.61 11.46
N VAL A 218 -5.25 -5.89 12.07
CA VAL A 218 -3.83 -5.98 11.77
C VAL A 218 -3.22 -7.01 12.70
N VAL A 219 -2.52 -7.99 12.16
CA VAL A 219 -1.73 -8.96 12.92
C VAL A 219 -0.25 -8.57 12.91
N ALA A 220 0.48 -8.98 13.94
CA ALA A 220 1.92 -8.85 14.03
C ALA A 220 2.55 -10.25 14.15
N CYS A 221 3.56 -10.52 13.34
CA CYS A 221 4.33 -11.75 13.28
C CYS A 221 5.80 -11.43 13.53
N ALA A 222 6.44 -12.07 14.52
CA ALA A 222 7.87 -11.89 14.75
C ALA A 222 8.67 -12.51 13.59
N TRP A 223 9.68 -11.79 13.09
CA TRP A 223 10.60 -12.27 12.06
C TRP A 223 12.01 -12.37 12.63
N ASP A 224 12.64 -13.52 12.54
CA ASP A 224 13.99 -13.76 13.05
C ASP A 224 15.09 -13.79 11.96
N GLY A 225 14.69 -13.53 10.70
CA GLY A 225 15.57 -13.61 9.52
C GLY A 225 15.44 -14.93 8.75
N GLU A 226 14.75 -15.93 9.30
CA GLU A 226 14.58 -17.26 8.69
C GLU A 226 13.13 -17.73 8.80
N THR A 227 12.50 -17.56 9.96
CA THR A 227 11.16 -18.04 10.27
C THR A 227 10.24 -16.91 10.70
N LEU A 228 8.99 -16.94 10.19
CA LEU A 228 7.93 -16.04 10.63
C LEU A 228 7.13 -16.71 11.77
N GLY A 229 7.05 -16.05 12.91
CA GLY A 229 6.30 -16.51 14.06
C GLY A 229 4.78 -16.46 13.86
N PRO A 230 3.99 -17.06 14.75
CA PRO A 230 2.53 -17.08 14.64
C PRO A 230 1.94 -15.68 14.74
N PRO A 231 0.81 -15.41 14.03
CA PRO A 231 0.15 -14.12 14.04
C PRO A 231 -0.49 -13.84 15.40
N ARG A 232 -0.32 -12.64 15.92
CA ARG A 232 -1.05 -12.11 17.08
C ARG A 232 -1.81 -10.84 16.65
N THR A 233 -3.02 -10.66 17.17
CA THR A 233 -3.75 -9.41 16.95
C THR A 233 -2.94 -8.25 17.49
N PHE A 234 -2.68 -7.26 16.66
CA PHE A 234 -1.96 -6.05 17.02
C PHE A 234 -2.89 -4.85 17.15
N ALA A 235 -3.72 -4.60 16.13
CA ALA A 235 -4.67 -3.49 16.13
C ALA A 235 -5.97 -3.87 15.41
N THR A 236 -7.02 -3.10 15.67
CA THR A 236 -8.31 -3.16 14.96
C THR A 236 -8.74 -1.75 14.58
N VAL A 237 -9.55 -1.62 13.53
CA VAL A 237 -10.20 -0.37 13.13
C VAL A 237 -11.65 -0.34 13.61
N ASP A 238 -12.25 0.86 13.77
CA ASP A 238 -13.62 1.01 14.29
C ASP A 238 -14.69 0.86 13.20
N ALA A 239 -14.31 1.07 11.95
CA ALA A 239 -15.23 1.06 10.81
C ALA A 239 -14.57 0.39 9.60
N GLY A 240 -15.33 -0.49 8.95
CA GLY A 240 -14.85 -1.25 7.80
C GLY A 240 -13.77 -2.28 8.15
N ILE A 241 -12.84 -2.43 7.27
CA ILE A 241 -11.69 -3.34 7.36
C ILE A 241 -10.38 -2.53 7.32
N PRO A 242 -9.28 -2.97 7.96
CA PRO A 242 -7.96 -2.44 7.64
C PRO A 242 -7.59 -2.91 6.23
N ASP A 243 -7.04 -2.00 5.43
CA ASP A 243 -6.59 -2.26 4.07
C ASP A 243 -5.07 -2.05 3.99
N GLY A 244 -4.54 -1.07 3.27
CA GLY A 244 -3.15 -0.72 3.32
C GLY A 244 -2.78 0.15 4.53
N PHE A 245 -1.50 0.19 4.88
CA PHE A 245 -0.98 1.00 5.97
C PHE A 245 0.52 1.23 5.84
N VAL A 246 1.04 2.20 6.58
CA VAL A 246 2.48 2.50 6.64
C VAL A 246 2.98 2.56 8.09
N VAL A 247 4.25 2.21 8.29
CA VAL A 247 4.95 2.33 9.59
C VAL A 247 5.91 3.52 9.51
N ASP A 248 5.80 4.45 10.50
CA ASP A 248 6.67 5.62 10.57
C ASP A 248 7.99 5.34 11.31
N SER A 249 8.85 6.35 11.40
CA SER A 249 10.16 6.26 12.08
C SER A 249 10.10 6.01 13.59
N ARG A 250 8.90 6.05 14.19
CA ARG A 250 8.62 5.77 15.61
C ARG A 250 8.05 4.37 15.83
N ASP A 251 7.95 3.55 14.76
CA ASP A 251 7.21 2.29 14.72
C ASP A 251 5.69 2.46 15.00
N TRP A 252 5.12 3.65 14.70
CA TRP A 252 3.68 3.83 14.73
C TRP A 252 3.07 3.40 13.41
N LEU A 253 1.93 2.71 13.49
CA LEU A 253 1.19 2.31 12.31
C LEU A 253 0.11 3.33 11.99
N TRP A 254 0.04 3.73 10.71
CA TRP A 254 -0.97 4.61 10.15
C TRP A 254 -1.85 3.73 9.25
N ILE A 255 -3.01 3.32 9.79
CA ILE A 255 -3.83 2.22 9.25
C ILE A 255 -5.05 2.79 8.54
N SER A 256 -5.27 2.39 7.31
CA SER A 256 -6.48 2.71 6.54
C SER A 256 -7.74 2.11 7.19
N SER A 257 -8.86 2.77 7.00
CA SER A 257 -10.18 2.31 7.42
C SER A 257 -11.29 3.00 6.62
N GLU A 258 -12.53 2.55 6.77
CA GLU A 258 -13.69 3.22 6.18
C GLU A 258 -13.88 4.66 6.68
N ALA A 259 -13.44 4.98 7.88
CA ALA A 259 -13.62 6.29 8.51
C ALA A 259 -12.42 7.23 8.37
N GLY A 260 -11.31 6.78 7.79
CA GLY A 260 -10.06 7.53 7.66
C GLY A 260 -8.83 6.73 8.06
N VAL A 261 -7.75 7.43 8.43
CA VAL A 261 -6.49 6.80 8.87
C VAL A 261 -6.43 6.75 10.39
N VAL A 262 -6.39 5.55 10.97
CA VAL A 262 -6.22 5.31 12.41
C VAL A 262 -4.73 5.21 12.74
N ILE A 263 -4.27 5.93 13.76
CA ILE A 263 -2.87 5.92 14.18
C ILE A 263 -2.75 5.17 15.50
N VAL A 264 -1.86 4.18 15.54
CA VAL A 264 -1.53 3.40 16.74
C VAL A 264 -0.03 3.41 17.01
N ASP A 265 0.37 3.29 18.26
CA ASP A 265 1.77 3.20 18.63
C ASP A 265 2.34 1.78 18.49
N GLU A 266 3.61 1.61 18.84
CA GLU A 266 4.38 0.37 18.75
C GLU A 266 3.83 -0.79 19.61
N GLU A 267 2.90 -0.50 20.53
CA GLU A 267 2.18 -1.51 21.31
C GLU A 267 0.71 -1.68 20.85
N GLY A 268 0.31 -1.00 19.77
CA GLY A 268 -1.06 -1.06 19.22
C GLY A 268 -2.06 -0.18 19.98
N ARG A 269 -1.61 0.74 20.84
CA ARG A 269 -2.49 1.70 21.53
C ARG A 269 -2.84 2.85 20.58
N ARG A 270 -4.10 3.23 20.57
CA ARG A 270 -4.61 4.29 19.70
C ARG A 270 -4.09 5.66 20.10
N LEU A 271 -3.51 6.37 19.16
CA LEU A 271 -3.02 7.74 19.33
C LEU A 271 -4.00 8.77 18.76
N GLY A 272 -4.66 8.47 17.65
CA GLY A 272 -5.59 9.37 17.02
C GLY A 272 -6.11 8.85 15.68
N MET A 273 -6.72 9.78 14.90
CA MET A 273 -7.33 9.46 13.62
C MET A 273 -7.37 10.70 12.72
N ILE A 274 -7.14 10.52 11.45
CA ILE A 274 -7.40 11.50 10.39
C ILE A 274 -8.70 11.10 9.68
N PRO A 275 -9.80 11.86 9.84
CA PRO A 275 -11.03 11.58 9.11
C PRO A 275 -10.88 11.90 7.62
N THR A 276 -11.53 11.10 6.77
CA THR A 276 -11.61 11.30 5.32
C THR A 276 -13.07 11.30 4.86
N PRO A 277 -13.42 11.89 3.70
CA PRO A 277 -14.79 11.89 3.19
C PRO A 277 -15.23 10.51 2.67
N HIS A 278 -14.29 9.68 2.26
CA HIS A 278 -14.50 8.35 1.68
C HIS A 278 -13.57 7.33 2.35
N VAL A 279 -13.79 6.05 2.06
CA VAL A 279 -12.94 4.94 2.53
C VAL A 279 -11.49 5.17 2.10
N VAL A 280 -10.58 4.88 3.00
CA VAL A 280 -9.13 4.88 2.75
C VAL A 280 -8.71 3.47 2.36
N SER A 281 -8.01 3.36 1.25
CA SER A 281 -7.41 2.10 0.79
C SER A 281 -5.98 1.93 1.32
N ASN A 282 -5.13 2.97 1.22
CA ASN A 282 -3.73 2.86 1.62
C ASN A 282 -3.14 4.24 1.97
N CYS A 283 -1.92 4.27 2.51
CA CYS A 283 -1.19 5.52 2.73
C CYS A 283 0.33 5.30 2.75
N THR A 284 1.07 6.36 2.51
CA THR A 284 2.55 6.37 2.56
C THR A 284 3.09 7.75 2.90
N PHE A 285 4.34 7.80 3.35
CA PHE A 285 5.04 9.06 3.60
C PHE A 285 5.97 9.43 2.44
N ASP A 286 6.35 10.72 2.39
CA ASP A 286 7.56 11.14 1.68
C ASP A 286 8.83 10.74 2.45
N ALA A 287 10.00 11.08 1.90
CA ALA A 287 11.29 10.63 2.43
C ALA A 287 11.61 11.12 3.84
N ASP A 288 11.09 12.25 4.26
CA ASP A 288 11.36 12.87 5.58
C ASP A 288 10.13 12.84 6.53
N GLU A 289 9.10 12.07 6.16
CA GLU A 289 7.85 11.86 6.92
C GLU A 289 7.12 13.16 7.28
N LYS A 290 7.24 14.19 6.44
CA LYS A 290 6.53 15.45 6.60
C LYS A 290 5.22 15.54 5.84
N ARG A 291 5.00 14.61 4.95
CA ARG A 291 3.79 14.51 4.13
C ARG A 291 3.27 13.09 4.18
N LEU A 292 2.04 12.93 4.63
CA LEU A 292 1.30 11.68 4.52
C LEU A 292 0.39 11.76 3.29
N PHE A 293 0.65 10.91 2.31
CA PHE A 293 -0.21 10.70 1.16
C PHE A 293 -1.19 9.58 1.46
N ILE A 294 -2.46 9.79 1.10
CA ILE A 294 -3.56 8.87 1.42
C ILE A 294 -4.33 8.62 0.13
N THR A 295 -4.50 7.35 -0.23
CA THR A 295 -5.37 6.92 -1.32
C THR A 295 -6.68 6.37 -0.77
N GLY A 296 -7.76 6.54 -1.53
CA GLY A 296 -9.05 5.97 -1.18
C GLY A 296 -10.13 6.37 -2.18
N ASP A 297 -10.99 5.42 -2.55
CA ASP A 297 -12.01 5.61 -3.57
C ASP A 297 -11.41 6.23 -4.84
N SER A 298 -11.88 7.39 -5.28
CA SER A 298 -11.37 8.11 -6.45
C SER A 298 -10.22 9.09 -6.16
N ASP A 299 -9.79 9.20 -4.91
CA ASP A 299 -9.02 10.33 -4.40
C ASP A 299 -7.58 9.99 -4.05
N LEU A 300 -6.70 10.96 -4.25
CA LEU A 300 -5.40 11.07 -3.60
C LEU A 300 -5.42 12.30 -2.72
N TRP A 301 -5.21 12.12 -1.43
CA TRP A 301 -5.12 13.20 -0.45
C TRP A 301 -3.71 13.36 0.12
N LEU A 302 -3.52 14.49 0.79
CA LEU A 302 -2.30 14.86 1.51
C LEU A 302 -2.65 15.42 2.89
N VAL A 303 -1.87 15.05 3.89
CA VAL A 303 -1.80 15.75 5.17
C VAL A 303 -0.35 16.16 5.43
N GLU A 304 -0.13 17.45 5.70
CA GLU A 304 1.16 17.96 6.13
C GLU A 304 1.34 17.69 7.63
N LEU A 305 2.50 17.15 7.98
CA LEU A 305 2.92 16.82 9.33
C LEU A 305 3.94 17.86 9.86
N ALA A 306 4.22 17.83 11.18
CA ALA A 306 5.13 18.77 11.81
C ALA A 306 6.62 18.43 11.58
#